data_789c5109808a882dc279120b82d16f04
#
_entry.id   789c5109808a882dc279120b82d16f04
#
_cell.length_a   1.000
_cell.length_b   1.000
_cell.length_c   1.000
_cell.angle_alpha   90.00
_cell.angle_beta   90.00
_cell.angle_gamma   90.00
#
_symmetry.space_group_name_H-M   'P 1'
#
loop_
_entity.id
_entity.type
_entity.pdbx_description
1 polymer ?
#
loop_
_entity_poly.entity_id
_entity_poly.type
_entity_poly.pdbx_seq_one_letter_code
_entity_poly.pdbx_strand_id
1 'polypeptide(L)'
;MARYAAGSRAAWLGAAGLGTAALLRSSFAAKAGSARFYLLTTSLAGIWTAGALGAGPIPWRGDGWRDHPGSAARALTVVPVVTGAATFAAFYGAARAARRYRTLRRAITSVLRYADAGSTPLVVVIASASGVAEELFFRGALWSGSRPLRTTTLAYGASTAATGNLALVLAGLITSVIFGWQRAATGGVLAPALTHVTWSVLMLRYLPPLFRDADRTPDLD
;
A
#
# COMPACT_ATOMS: atom_id res chain seq x y z
N MET A 1 -23.28 -26.73 2.16
CA MET A 1 -22.60 -25.99 1.05
C MET A 1 -21.93 -24.69 1.51
N ALA A 2 -22.59 -23.80 2.27
CA ALA A 2 -21.98 -22.52 2.70
C ALA A 2 -20.66 -22.63 3.52
N ARG A 3 -20.53 -23.61 4.41
CA ARG A 3 -19.30 -23.84 5.20
C ARG A 3 -18.12 -24.33 4.35
N TYR A 4 -18.40 -25.11 3.31
CA TYR A 4 -17.37 -25.61 2.38
C TYR A 4 -16.83 -24.48 1.52
N ALA A 5 -17.71 -23.61 1.04
CA ALA A 5 -17.32 -22.41 0.28
C ALA A 5 -16.53 -21.39 1.12
N ALA A 6 -16.87 -21.26 2.41
CA ALA A 6 -16.15 -20.38 3.34
C ALA A 6 -14.73 -20.92 3.65
N GLY A 7 -14.58 -22.23 3.81
CA GLY A 7 -13.28 -22.88 4.03
C GLY A 7 -12.35 -22.74 2.82
N SER A 8 -12.87 -22.95 1.62
CA SER A 8 -12.09 -22.81 0.38
C SER A 8 -11.65 -21.35 0.14
N ARG A 9 -12.51 -20.37 0.44
CA ARG A 9 -12.16 -18.95 0.36
C ARG A 9 -11.06 -18.56 1.34
N ALA A 10 -11.14 -19.02 2.59
CA ALA A 10 -10.12 -18.75 3.60
C ALA A 10 -8.76 -19.37 3.22
N ALA A 11 -8.76 -20.60 2.72
CA ALA A 11 -7.55 -21.26 2.23
C ALA A 11 -6.94 -20.53 1.02
N TRP A 12 -7.76 -20.07 0.08
CA TRP A 12 -7.34 -19.28 -1.07
C TRP A 12 -6.68 -17.96 -0.67
N LEU A 13 -7.32 -17.20 0.23
CA LEU A 13 -6.79 -15.93 0.75
C LEU A 13 -5.51 -16.14 1.58
N GLY A 14 -5.45 -17.22 2.35
CA GLY A 14 -4.26 -17.61 3.11
C GLY A 14 -3.08 -17.95 2.20
N ALA A 15 -3.29 -18.76 1.16
CA ALA A 15 -2.27 -19.10 0.19
C ALA A 15 -1.76 -17.88 -0.58
N ALA A 16 -2.68 -16.99 -1.02
CA ALA A 16 -2.31 -15.74 -1.64
C ALA A 16 -1.49 -14.85 -0.69
N GLY A 17 -1.89 -14.73 0.58
CA GLY A 17 -1.18 -13.95 1.59
C GLY A 17 0.24 -14.46 1.86
N LEU A 18 0.43 -15.76 2.00
CA LEU A 18 1.76 -16.36 2.20
C LEU A 18 2.65 -16.22 0.97
N GLY A 19 2.10 -16.47 -0.22
CA GLY A 19 2.84 -16.29 -1.49
C GLY A 19 3.31 -14.86 -1.68
N THR A 20 2.48 -13.89 -1.33
CA THR A 20 2.81 -12.46 -1.45
C THR A 20 3.86 -12.03 -0.43
N ALA A 21 3.86 -12.55 0.79
CA ALA A 21 4.90 -12.25 1.78
C ALA A 21 6.29 -12.73 1.30
N ALA A 22 6.36 -13.94 0.71
CA ALA A 22 7.60 -14.46 0.14
C ALA A 22 8.10 -13.62 -1.05
N LEU A 23 7.20 -13.22 -1.96
CA LEU A 23 7.53 -12.37 -3.10
C LEU A 23 7.96 -10.98 -2.65
N LEU A 24 7.29 -10.39 -1.66
CA LEU A 24 7.62 -9.08 -1.11
C LEU A 24 9.04 -9.09 -0.53
N ARG A 25 9.38 -10.10 0.29
CA ARG A 25 10.74 -10.30 0.78
C ARG A 25 11.76 -10.41 -0.35
N SER A 26 11.44 -11.21 -1.39
CA SER A 26 12.33 -11.44 -2.52
C SER A 26 12.51 -10.20 -3.39
N SER A 27 11.47 -9.36 -3.55
CA SER A 27 11.56 -8.12 -4.33
C SER A 27 12.46 -7.09 -3.63
N PHE A 28 12.37 -6.96 -2.31
CA PHE A 28 13.25 -6.06 -1.53
C PHE A 28 14.67 -6.64 -1.34
N ALA A 29 14.93 -7.90 -1.66
CA ALA A 29 16.27 -8.47 -1.75
C ALA A 29 16.88 -8.34 -3.16
N ALA A 30 16.09 -8.03 -4.18
CA ALA A 30 16.57 -7.86 -5.54
C ALA A 30 17.33 -6.53 -5.70
N LYS A 31 18.24 -6.48 -6.70
CA LYS A 31 18.92 -5.22 -7.05
C LYS A 31 17.89 -4.20 -7.53
N ALA A 32 17.93 -3.01 -6.95
CA ALA A 32 17.05 -1.90 -7.33
C ALA A 32 17.20 -1.58 -8.84
N GLY A 33 16.07 -1.34 -9.51
CA GLY A 33 16.02 -1.07 -10.96
C GLY A 33 16.27 -2.28 -11.86
N SER A 34 16.49 -3.49 -11.29
CA SER A 34 16.68 -4.70 -12.10
C SER A 34 15.38 -5.25 -12.66
N ALA A 35 15.46 -5.97 -13.78
CA ALA A 35 14.32 -6.70 -14.36
C ALA A 35 13.69 -7.67 -13.34
N ARG A 36 14.53 -8.30 -12.49
CA ARG A 36 14.05 -9.18 -11.41
C ARG A 36 13.20 -8.43 -10.39
N PHE A 37 13.60 -7.23 -9.98
CA PHE A 37 12.80 -6.41 -9.08
C PHE A 37 11.42 -6.09 -9.67
N TYR A 38 11.38 -5.62 -10.91
CA TYR A 38 10.12 -5.31 -11.59
C TYR A 38 9.24 -6.54 -11.77
N LEU A 39 9.83 -7.68 -12.18
CA LEU A 39 9.09 -8.93 -12.34
C LEU A 39 8.45 -9.37 -11.02
N LEU A 40 9.22 -9.40 -9.92
CA LEU A 40 8.72 -9.80 -8.60
C LEU A 40 7.62 -8.87 -8.10
N THR A 41 7.79 -7.55 -8.26
CA THR A 41 6.79 -6.56 -7.83
C THR A 41 5.51 -6.65 -8.67
N THR A 42 5.62 -6.84 -9.97
CA THR A 42 4.47 -7.02 -10.86
C THR A 42 3.76 -8.34 -10.57
N SER A 43 4.50 -9.43 -10.33
CA SER A 43 3.93 -10.72 -9.93
C SER A 43 3.18 -10.63 -8.60
N LEU A 44 3.71 -9.87 -7.65
CA LEU A 44 3.07 -9.60 -6.38
C LEU A 44 1.70 -8.91 -6.57
N ALA A 45 1.66 -7.84 -7.37
CA ALA A 45 0.41 -7.16 -7.72
C ALA A 45 -0.57 -8.09 -8.45
N GLY A 46 -0.06 -8.95 -9.34
CA GLY A 46 -0.85 -9.96 -10.03
C GLY A 46 -1.50 -10.98 -9.08
N ILE A 47 -0.75 -11.47 -8.08
CA ILE A 47 -1.28 -12.42 -7.08
C ILE A 47 -2.32 -11.74 -6.19
N TRP A 48 -2.10 -10.52 -5.73
CA TRP A 48 -3.11 -9.79 -4.96
C TRP A 48 -4.39 -9.58 -5.76
N THR A 49 -4.26 -9.18 -7.02
CA THR A 49 -5.42 -9.01 -7.92
C THR A 49 -6.14 -10.34 -8.15
N ALA A 50 -5.42 -11.41 -8.50
CA ALA A 50 -6.01 -12.73 -8.71
C ALA A 50 -6.65 -13.28 -7.42
N GLY A 51 -5.97 -13.11 -6.27
CA GLY A 51 -6.49 -13.48 -4.96
C GLY A 51 -7.77 -12.74 -4.61
N ALA A 52 -7.85 -11.47 -4.96
CA ALA A 52 -9.04 -10.66 -4.75
C ALA A 52 -10.20 -11.10 -5.64
N LEU A 53 -9.98 -11.25 -6.94
CA LEU A 53 -11.00 -11.63 -7.90
C LEU A 53 -11.50 -13.07 -7.68
N GLY A 54 -10.60 -13.99 -7.32
CA GLY A 54 -10.96 -15.37 -7.00
C GLY A 54 -11.74 -15.54 -5.70
N ALA A 55 -11.68 -14.56 -4.79
CA ALA A 55 -12.43 -14.59 -3.53
C ALA A 55 -13.89 -14.14 -3.67
N GLY A 56 -14.31 -13.60 -4.81
CA GLY A 56 -15.67 -13.19 -5.10
C GLY A 56 -15.81 -11.72 -5.55
N PRO A 57 -17.03 -11.21 -5.63
CA PRO A 57 -17.30 -9.85 -6.08
C PRO A 57 -16.62 -8.80 -5.20
N ILE A 58 -15.99 -7.81 -5.82
CA ILE A 58 -15.35 -6.70 -5.11
C ILE A 58 -16.30 -5.49 -5.12
N PRO A 59 -16.62 -4.92 -3.95
CA PRO A 59 -17.44 -3.73 -3.85
C PRO A 59 -16.63 -2.50 -4.27
N TRP A 60 -16.56 -2.22 -5.56
CA TRP A 60 -15.73 -1.16 -6.10
C TRP A 60 -16.13 0.22 -5.58
N ARG A 61 -17.41 0.55 -5.64
CA ARG A 61 -17.91 1.87 -5.22
C ARG A 61 -18.66 1.89 -3.90
N GLY A 62 -19.12 0.75 -3.39
CA GLY A 62 -20.03 0.66 -2.26
C GLY A 62 -21.48 1.06 -2.60
N ASP A 63 -22.43 0.88 -1.69
CA ASP A 63 -23.85 1.14 -1.93
C ASP A 63 -24.31 2.57 -1.62
N GLY A 64 -23.55 3.33 -0.82
CA GLY A 64 -23.90 4.70 -0.42
C GLY A 64 -23.91 5.77 -1.53
N TRP A 65 -23.65 5.34 -2.79
CA TRP A 65 -23.62 6.24 -3.97
C TRP A 65 -24.93 6.44 -4.68
N ARG A 66 -25.84 5.49 -4.51
CA ARG A 66 -27.06 5.42 -5.31
C ARG A 66 -27.99 6.56 -4.99
N ASP A 67 -27.97 7.04 -3.75
CA ASP A 67 -28.91 8.02 -3.24
C ASP A 67 -28.49 9.49 -3.43
N HIS A 68 -27.20 9.76 -3.74
CA HIS A 68 -26.66 11.13 -3.85
C HIS A 68 -25.60 11.28 -4.96
N PRO A 69 -25.96 11.19 -6.25
CA PRO A 69 -24.98 11.06 -7.35
C PRO A 69 -24.02 12.25 -7.51
N GLY A 70 -24.42 13.46 -7.23
CA GLY A 70 -23.58 14.65 -7.47
C GLY A 70 -22.60 14.97 -6.31
N SER A 71 -23.06 14.94 -5.08
CA SER A 71 -22.21 15.15 -3.89
C SER A 71 -21.32 13.93 -3.61
N ALA A 72 -21.85 12.76 -3.92
CA ALA A 72 -21.15 11.51 -3.78
C ALA A 72 -19.96 11.39 -4.78
N ALA A 73 -20.06 11.82 -6.02
CA ALA A 73 -18.95 11.82 -6.97
C ALA A 73 -17.76 12.63 -6.44
N ARG A 74 -18.00 13.82 -5.87
CA ARG A 74 -16.96 14.63 -5.22
C ARG A 74 -16.36 13.94 -3.99
N ALA A 75 -17.21 13.36 -3.14
CA ALA A 75 -16.76 12.68 -1.93
C ALA A 75 -15.83 11.48 -2.22
N LEU A 76 -16.01 10.80 -3.34
CA LEU A 76 -15.18 9.62 -3.68
C LEU A 76 -14.00 9.91 -4.60
N THR A 77 -13.89 11.10 -5.15
CA THR A 77 -12.72 11.49 -5.94
C THR A 77 -11.90 12.55 -5.21
N VAL A 78 -12.53 13.64 -4.80
CA VAL A 78 -11.83 14.77 -4.16
C VAL A 78 -11.37 14.40 -2.75
N VAL A 79 -12.24 13.85 -1.91
CA VAL A 79 -11.89 13.51 -0.52
C VAL A 79 -10.73 12.50 -0.45
N PRO A 80 -10.72 11.39 -1.20
CA PRO A 80 -9.58 10.47 -1.22
C PRO A 80 -8.26 11.12 -1.67
N VAL A 81 -8.31 11.96 -2.71
CA VAL A 81 -7.11 12.66 -3.19
C VAL A 81 -6.57 13.62 -2.12
N VAL A 82 -7.45 14.41 -1.50
CA VAL A 82 -7.07 15.31 -0.39
C VAL A 82 -6.54 14.50 0.81
N THR A 83 -7.17 13.38 1.16
CA THR A 83 -6.68 12.49 2.22
C THR A 83 -5.30 11.93 1.87
N GLY A 84 -5.07 11.51 0.62
CA GLY A 84 -3.78 11.04 0.15
C GLY A 84 -2.70 12.11 0.26
N ALA A 85 -3.01 13.35 -0.14
CA ALA A 85 -2.10 14.48 -0.03
C ALA A 85 -1.82 14.86 1.45
N ALA A 86 -2.82 14.83 2.32
CA ALA A 86 -2.66 15.08 3.75
C ALA A 86 -1.82 13.97 4.42
N THR A 87 -2.09 12.71 4.07
CA THR A 87 -1.28 11.57 4.53
C THR A 87 0.17 11.72 4.07
N PHE A 88 0.39 12.09 2.80
CA PHE A 88 1.73 12.40 2.32
C PHE A 88 2.40 13.51 3.14
N ALA A 89 1.73 14.63 3.38
CA ALA A 89 2.30 15.75 4.14
C ALA A 89 2.72 15.32 5.56
N ALA A 90 1.89 14.51 6.25
CA ALA A 90 2.20 13.95 7.55
C ALA A 90 3.43 13.03 7.51
N PHE A 91 3.48 12.13 6.53
CA PHE A 91 4.63 11.22 6.34
C PHE A 91 5.90 11.96 5.95
N TYR A 92 5.81 12.98 5.11
CA TYR A 92 6.94 13.81 4.72
C TYR A 92 7.51 14.57 5.93
N GLY A 93 6.64 15.15 6.76
CA GLY A 93 7.05 15.78 8.02
C GLY A 93 7.70 14.80 9.00
N ALA A 94 7.11 13.62 9.17
CA ALA A 94 7.66 12.55 10.00
C ALA A 94 9.02 12.05 9.46
N ALA A 95 9.16 11.87 8.15
CA ALA A 95 10.41 11.47 7.51
C ALA A 95 11.50 12.53 7.68
N ARG A 96 11.15 13.82 7.58
CA ARG A 96 12.06 14.94 7.85
C ARG A 96 12.60 14.89 9.28
N ALA A 97 11.73 14.61 10.27
CA ALA A 97 12.14 14.43 11.66
C ALA A 97 12.98 13.15 11.85
N ALA A 98 12.59 12.07 11.18
CA ALA A 98 13.25 10.76 11.24
C ALA A 98 14.69 10.77 10.71
N ARG A 99 15.10 11.75 9.89
CA ARG A 99 16.49 11.93 9.43
C ARG A 99 17.48 12.04 10.58
N ARG A 100 17.07 12.55 11.73
CA ARG A 100 17.89 12.69 12.94
C ARG A 100 18.21 11.35 13.60
N TYR A 101 17.44 10.30 13.32
CA TYR A 101 17.59 8.97 13.92
C TYR A 101 18.21 7.99 12.93
N ARG A 102 19.44 7.54 13.18
CA ARG A 102 20.23 6.66 12.26
C ARG A 102 19.44 5.44 11.78
N THR A 103 18.72 4.78 12.68
CA THR A 103 17.94 3.56 12.33
C THR A 103 16.81 3.86 11.32
N LEU A 104 16.01 4.91 11.58
CA LEU A 104 14.91 5.29 10.68
C LEU A 104 15.44 5.84 9.36
N ARG A 105 16.50 6.67 9.39
CA ARG A 105 17.17 7.17 8.20
C ARG A 105 17.61 6.02 7.30
N ARG A 106 18.35 5.03 7.84
CA ARG A 106 18.78 3.85 7.09
C ARG A 106 17.59 3.04 6.54
N ALA A 107 16.55 2.83 7.33
CA ALA A 107 15.35 2.11 6.89
C ALA A 107 14.68 2.82 5.72
N ILE A 108 14.50 4.14 5.78
CA ILE A 108 13.89 4.93 4.70
C ILE A 108 14.80 4.93 3.47
N THR A 109 16.07 5.22 3.59
CA THR A 109 17.03 5.26 2.46
C THR A 109 17.09 3.90 1.74
N SER A 110 17.04 2.78 2.48
CA SER A 110 17.05 1.45 1.87
C SER A 110 15.82 1.16 1.00
N VAL A 111 14.70 1.82 1.22
CA VAL A 111 13.50 1.75 0.36
C VAL A 111 13.63 2.72 -0.82
N LEU A 112 14.08 3.94 -0.56
CA LEU A 112 14.16 4.99 -1.59
C LEU A 112 15.10 4.63 -2.74
N ARG A 113 16.12 3.77 -2.52
CA ARG A 113 16.98 3.25 -3.59
C ARG A 113 16.19 2.62 -4.76
N TYR A 114 15.01 2.05 -4.50
CA TYR A 114 14.15 1.46 -5.53
C TYR A 114 13.42 2.52 -6.36
N ALA A 115 13.16 3.69 -5.78
CA ALA A 115 12.63 4.84 -6.48
C ALA A 115 13.70 5.53 -7.35
N ASP A 116 14.95 5.55 -6.87
CA ASP A 116 16.06 6.25 -7.53
C ASP A 116 16.73 5.45 -8.67
N ALA A 117 16.75 4.13 -8.57
CA ALA A 117 17.51 3.28 -9.50
C ALA A 117 16.77 2.90 -10.80
N GLY A 118 15.51 3.32 -10.96
CA GLY A 118 14.68 2.95 -12.10
C GLY A 118 14.22 4.13 -12.95
N SER A 119 13.55 3.79 -14.06
CA SER A 119 12.80 4.80 -14.82
C SER A 119 11.65 5.33 -13.96
N THR A 120 11.67 6.61 -13.62
CA THR A 120 10.65 7.23 -12.77
C THR A 120 9.22 6.95 -13.23
N PRO A 121 8.85 7.04 -14.53
CA PRO A 121 7.50 6.72 -14.98
C PRO A 121 7.12 5.26 -14.71
N LEU A 122 8.03 4.33 -14.96
CA LEU A 122 7.78 2.89 -14.75
C LEU A 122 7.58 2.58 -13.26
N VAL A 123 8.40 3.16 -12.39
CA VAL A 123 8.28 3.00 -10.93
C VAL A 123 6.93 3.53 -10.44
N VAL A 124 6.49 4.70 -10.93
CA VAL A 124 5.18 5.29 -10.58
C VAL A 124 4.04 4.39 -11.04
N VAL A 125 4.08 3.88 -12.27
CA VAL A 125 3.04 2.98 -12.80
C VAL A 125 2.96 1.69 -11.99
N ILE A 126 4.10 1.05 -11.73
CA ILE A 126 4.13 -0.22 -10.97
C ILE A 126 3.67 0.01 -9.52
N ALA A 127 4.13 1.07 -8.86
CA ALA A 127 3.71 1.38 -7.49
C ALA A 127 2.22 1.69 -7.41
N SER A 128 1.67 2.43 -8.38
CA SER A 128 0.24 2.72 -8.45
C SER A 128 -0.58 1.45 -8.69
N ALA A 129 -0.16 0.60 -9.62
CA ALA A 129 -0.83 -0.69 -9.88
C ALA A 129 -0.77 -1.61 -8.65
N SER A 130 0.38 -1.68 -7.97
CA SER A 130 0.53 -2.43 -6.73
C SER A 130 -0.37 -1.90 -5.63
N GLY A 131 -0.45 -0.58 -5.45
CA GLY A 131 -1.34 0.04 -4.47
C GLY A 131 -2.81 -0.28 -4.73
N VAL A 132 -3.26 -0.26 -5.99
CA VAL A 132 -4.62 -0.68 -6.36
C VAL A 132 -4.83 -2.16 -6.05
N ALA A 133 -3.89 -3.04 -6.42
CA ALA A 133 -3.96 -4.47 -6.18
C ALA A 133 -4.03 -4.79 -4.67
N GLU A 134 -3.27 -4.06 -3.85
CA GLU A 134 -3.33 -4.17 -2.39
C GLU A 134 -4.73 -3.81 -1.86
N GLU A 135 -5.32 -2.72 -2.33
CA GLU A 135 -6.65 -2.34 -1.87
C GLU A 135 -7.73 -3.32 -2.30
N LEU A 136 -7.63 -3.89 -3.52
CA LEU A 136 -8.51 -4.97 -3.96
C LEU A 136 -8.41 -6.19 -3.02
N PHE A 137 -7.21 -6.56 -2.61
CA PHE A 137 -6.99 -7.71 -1.73
C PHE A 137 -7.39 -7.43 -0.28
N PHE A 138 -6.80 -6.41 0.35
CA PHE A 138 -6.99 -6.15 1.78
C PHE A 138 -8.36 -5.51 2.08
N ARG A 139 -8.83 -4.54 1.28
CA ARG A 139 -10.10 -3.81 1.50
C ARG A 139 -11.25 -4.37 0.67
N GLY A 140 -10.94 -5.16 -0.36
CA GLY A 140 -11.95 -5.92 -1.10
C GLY A 140 -12.17 -7.31 -0.51
N ALA A 141 -11.29 -8.24 -0.84
CA ALA A 141 -11.45 -9.66 -0.56
C ALA A 141 -11.30 -10.03 0.91
N LEU A 142 -10.32 -9.47 1.61
CA LEU A 142 -10.04 -9.79 3.02
C LEU A 142 -10.95 -9.03 4.01
N TRP A 143 -11.67 -8.01 3.53
CA TRP A 143 -12.57 -7.19 4.35
C TRP A 143 -13.84 -7.96 4.72
N SER A 144 -13.77 -8.78 5.78
CA SER A 144 -14.86 -9.66 6.22
C SER A 144 -14.80 -9.92 7.72
N GLY A 145 -15.87 -10.51 8.26
CA GLY A 145 -15.98 -10.85 9.67
C GLY A 145 -16.42 -9.69 10.58
N SER A 146 -16.35 -9.88 11.90
CA SER A 146 -16.85 -8.93 12.90
C SER A 146 -15.91 -7.74 13.16
N ARG A 147 -14.64 -7.84 12.81
CA ARG A 147 -13.62 -6.81 13.04
C ARG A 147 -12.71 -6.60 11.81
N PRO A 148 -13.29 -6.24 10.65
CA PRO A 148 -12.55 -6.24 9.39
C PRO A 148 -11.36 -5.26 9.40
N LEU A 149 -11.49 -4.08 10.00
CA LEU A 149 -10.40 -3.11 10.13
C LEU A 149 -9.19 -3.72 10.86
N ARG A 150 -9.42 -4.35 12.01
CA ARG A 150 -8.34 -4.98 12.79
C ARG A 150 -7.67 -6.12 12.01
N THR A 151 -8.49 -6.99 11.43
CA THR A 151 -8.00 -8.16 10.67
C THR A 151 -7.14 -7.73 9.49
N THR A 152 -7.61 -6.77 8.70
CA THR A 152 -6.87 -6.30 7.52
C THR A 152 -5.63 -5.50 7.90
N THR A 153 -5.68 -4.71 8.99
CA THR A 153 -4.50 -3.97 9.48
C THR A 153 -3.41 -4.92 9.97
N LEU A 154 -3.76 -5.96 10.72
CA LEU A 154 -2.79 -6.95 11.18
C LEU A 154 -2.20 -7.76 10.01
N ALA A 155 -3.04 -8.18 9.06
CA ALA A 155 -2.59 -8.89 7.87
C ALA A 155 -1.66 -8.03 7.00
N TYR A 156 -1.99 -6.76 6.81
CA TYR A 156 -1.16 -5.81 6.07
C TYR A 156 0.18 -5.57 6.78
N GLY A 157 0.16 -5.36 8.09
CA GLY A 157 1.37 -5.23 8.91
C GLY A 157 2.25 -6.48 8.86
N ALA A 158 1.66 -7.67 8.91
CA ALA A 158 2.40 -8.93 8.77
C ALA A 158 3.04 -9.08 7.37
N SER A 159 2.32 -8.68 6.31
CA SER A 159 2.86 -8.69 4.95
C SER A 159 4.03 -7.72 4.81
N THR A 160 3.91 -6.49 5.30
CA THR A 160 5.00 -5.51 5.25
C THR A 160 6.18 -5.90 6.14
N ALA A 161 5.95 -6.60 7.25
CA ALA A 161 7.01 -7.13 8.12
C ALA A 161 7.92 -8.14 7.40
N ALA A 162 7.42 -8.85 6.38
CA ALA A 162 8.22 -9.74 5.54
C ALA A 162 9.36 -9.03 4.80
N THR A 163 9.26 -7.71 4.60
CA THR A 163 10.34 -6.89 4.02
C THR A 163 11.55 -6.73 4.94
N GLY A 164 11.38 -6.95 6.25
CA GLY A 164 12.38 -6.64 7.27
C GLY A 164 12.66 -5.14 7.46
N ASN A 165 11.83 -4.26 6.90
CA ASN A 165 12.04 -2.81 6.93
C ASN A 165 11.07 -2.12 7.90
N LEU A 166 11.62 -1.56 8.98
CA LEU A 166 10.83 -0.89 10.02
C LEU A 166 10.01 0.29 9.47
N ALA A 167 10.55 1.08 8.54
CA ALA A 167 9.83 2.21 7.98
C ALA A 167 8.61 1.76 7.18
N LEU A 168 8.72 0.68 6.41
CA LEU A 168 7.58 0.10 5.68
C LEU A 168 6.53 -0.49 6.62
N VAL A 169 6.95 -1.15 7.70
CA VAL A 169 6.00 -1.70 8.69
C VAL A 169 5.21 -0.58 9.35
N LEU A 170 5.87 0.47 9.83
CA LEU A 170 5.22 1.61 10.45
C LEU A 170 4.28 2.33 9.46
N ALA A 171 4.78 2.59 8.25
CA ALA A 171 3.97 3.19 7.20
C ALA A 171 2.76 2.32 6.87
N GLY A 172 2.95 1.03 6.68
CA GLY A 172 1.89 0.07 6.37
C GLY A 172 0.80 0.00 7.45
N LEU A 173 1.16 -0.03 8.72
CA LEU A 173 0.19 -0.03 9.81
C LEU A 173 -0.65 1.25 9.84
N ILE A 174 -0.01 2.42 9.71
CA ILE A 174 -0.71 3.72 9.71
C ILE A 174 -1.62 3.86 8.50
N THR A 175 -1.11 3.61 7.30
CA THR A 175 -1.91 3.72 6.06
C THR A 175 -3.02 2.68 6.04
N SER A 176 -2.79 1.48 6.57
CA SER A 176 -3.82 0.44 6.67
C SER A 176 -5.04 0.89 7.50
N VAL A 177 -4.82 1.63 8.58
CA VAL A 177 -5.92 2.20 9.39
C VAL A 177 -6.68 3.26 8.59
N ILE A 178 -5.97 4.18 7.93
CA ILE A 178 -6.57 5.26 7.12
C ILE A 178 -7.43 4.66 6.00
N PHE A 179 -6.85 3.73 5.22
CA PHE A 179 -7.55 3.08 4.10
C PHE A 179 -8.71 2.21 4.57
N GLY A 180 -8.56 1.55 5.72
CA GLY A 180 -9.63 0.77 6.33
C GLY A 180 -10.81 1.64 6.79
N TRP A 181 -10.55 2.81 7.36
CA TRP A 181 -11.62 3.76 7.70
C TRP A 181 -12.35 4.27 6.46
N GLN A 182 -11.63 4.60 5.38
CA GLN A 182 -12.27 4.98 4.12
C GLN A 182 -13.12 3.83 3.56
N ARG A 183 -12.62 2.59 3.62
CA ARG A 183 -13.39 1.41 3.23
C ARG A 183 -14.68 1.26 4.05
N ALA A 184 -14.61 1.46 5.36
CA ALA A 184 -15.77 1.41 6.24
C ALA A 184 -16.78 2.54 5.93
N ALA A 185 -16.29 3.74 5.71
CA ALA A 185 -17.12 4.93 5.46
C ALA A 185 -17.79 4.91 4.09
N THR A 186 -17.10 4.41 3.06
CA THR A 186 -17.61 4.45 1.68
C THR A 186 -18.26 3.15 1.21
N GLY A 187 -18.07 2.05 1.94
CA GLY A 187 -18.55 0.73 1.53
C GLY A 187 -17.81 0.14 0.32
N GLY A 188 -16.81 0.84 -0.26
CA GLY A 188 -16.10 0.44 -1.46
C GLY A 188 -14.59 0.55 -1.38
N VAL A 189 -13.88 -0.01 -2.38
CA VAL A 189 -12.41 0.01 -2.47
C VAL A 189 -11.87 1.21 -3.25
N LEU A 190 -12.71 1.95 -3.96
CA LEU A 190 -12.28 3.06 -4.81
C LEU A 190 -11.62 4.19 -4.00
N ALA A 191 -12.23 4.58 -2.88
CA ALA A 191 -11.70 5.65 -2.04
C ALA A 191 -10.31 5.31 -1.46
N PRO A 192 -10.11 4.16 -0.78
CA PRO A 192 -8.78 3.78 -0.32
C PRO A 192 -7.77 3.62 -1.47
N ALA A 193 -8.17 3.08 -2.63
CA ALA A 193 -7.28 2.95 -3.79
C ALA A 193 -6.80 4.31 -4.32
N LEU A 194 -7.69 5.29 -4.46
CA LEU A 194 -7.33 6.65 -4.88
C LEU A 194 -6.40 7.33 -3.86
N THR A 195 -6.68 7.17 -2.57
CA THR A 195 -5.82 7.70 -1.49
C THR A 195 -4.44 7.06 -1.54
N HIS A 196 -4.37 5.73 -1.71
CA HIS A 196 -3.11 4.98 -1.79
C HIS A 196 -2.28 5.44 -2.99
N VAL A 197 -2.87 5.51 -4.18
CA VAL A 197 -2.18 5.97 -5.39
C VAL A 197 -1.68 7.41 -5.22
N THR A 198 -2.52 8.32 -4.74
CA THR A 198 -2.13 9.72 -4.53
C THR A 198 -0.96 9.83 -3.56
N TRP A 199 -1.05 9.16 -2.41
CA TRP A 199 0.01 9.13 -1.41
C TRP A 199 1.31 8.56 -1.98
N SER A 200 1.26 7.41 -2.68
CA SER A 200 2.42 6.74 -3.27
C SER A 200 3.12 7.60 -4.31
N VAL A 201 2.35 8.24 -5.21
CA VAL A 201 2.91 9.12 -6.25
C VAL A 201 3.63 10.32 -5.63
N LEU A 202 3.03 10.95 -4.63
CA LEU A 202 3.63 12.08 -3.92
C LEU A 202 4.89 11.64 -3.13
N MET A 203 4.84 10.47 -2.46
CA MET A 203 6.01 9.91 -1.78
C MET A 203 7.16 9.64 -2.75
N LEU A 204 6.90 9.01 -3.89
CA LEU A 204 7.91 8.74 -4.91
C LEU A 204 8.50 10.01 -5.52
N ARG A 205 7.70 11.07 -5.64
CA ARG A 205 8.14 12.34 -6.25
C ARG A 205 8.97 13.20 -5.30
N TYR A 206 8.58 13.27 -4.02
CA TYR A 206 9.10 14.29 -3.10
C TYR A 206 9.99 13.74 -1.98
N LEU A 207 9.87 12.46 -1.63
CA LEU A 207 10.66 11.90 -0.53
C LEU A 207 12.12 11.64 -0.90
N PRO A 208 12.48 11.11 -2.10
CA PRO A 208 13.87 10.82 -2.45
C PRO A 208 14.81 12.03 -2.37
N PRO A 209 14.45 13.23 -2.89
CA PRO A 209 15.32 14.40 -2.76
C PRO A 209 15.66 14.74 -1.32
N LEU A 210 14.70 14.60 -0.39
CA LEU A 210 14.90 14.89 1.02
C LEU A 210 16.06 14.09 1.67
N PHE A 211 16.35 12.89 1.15
CA PHE A 211 17.39 12.02 1.71
C PHE A 211 18.70 12.09 0.90
N ARG A 212 18.67 12.43 -0.38
CA ARG A 212 19.89 12.64 -1.19
C ARG A 212 20.72 13.81 -0.71
N ASP A 213 20.09 14.90 -0.29
CA ASP A 213 20.78 16.08 0.22
C ASP A 213 21.42 15.87 1.60
N ALA A 214 20.90 14.91 2.37
CA ALA A 214 21.42 14.58 3.69
C ALA A 214 22.75 13.82 3.65
N ASP A 215 23.02 13.08 2.58
CA ASP A 215 24.28 12.34 2.40
C ASP A 215 25.41 13.23 1.85
N ARG A 216 25.08 14.46 1.43
CA ARG A 216 26.04 15.44 0.89
C ARG A 216 26.56 16.44 1.93
N THR A 217 25.96 16.56 3.09
CA THR A 217 26.49 17.35 4.19
C THR A 217 27.44 16.45 5.00
N PRO A 218 28.77 16.69 4.99
CA PRO A 218 29.67 16.05 5.92
C PRO A 218 29.23 16.41 7.35
N ASP A 219 29.25 15.43 8.25
CA ASP A 219 29.15 15.68 9.68
C ASP A 219 30.25 16.68 10.04
N LEU A 220 29.89 17.95 10.20
CA LEU A 220 30.75 18.96 10.83
C LEU A 220 30.55 18.76 12.32
N ASP A 221 31.30 17.83 12.89
CA ASP A 221 31.62 17.75 14.33
C ASP A 221 32.74 18.70 14.68
#